data_273b424af0ba2b1ea8b9d956ce018021
#
_entry.id   273b424af0ba2b1ea8b9d956ce018021
#
_cell.length_a   1.000
_cell.length_b   1.000
_cell.length_c   1.000
_cell.angle_alpha   90.00
_cell.angle_beta   90.00
_cell.angle_gamma   90.00
#
_symmetry.space_group_name_H-M   'P 1'
#
loop_
_entity.id
_entity.type
_entity.pdbx_description
1 polymer ?
#
loop_
_entity_poly.entity_id
_entity_poly.type
_entity_poly.pdbx_seq_one_letter_code
_entity_poly.pdbx_strand_id
1 'polypeptide(L)'
;MFGRRIGYTIALAILAEASLGEAEATRGERAQERAAEMPDADWWEIMDTGPFISDTYRGYGPEGDIAALKGIAIKLGSNETHSVLFDTETMRMVAGFEGRVIHAGTPWDRKHGGNSYMPENADAYVFMNETGPGWAVNGDWVDPRETPHGPLPREMTKYRGLYRYGEEIVLSYTVGETSVLEKPTLREGSIVRVFELSPREETLQLLVSEDSPQARESERAPEASHFLRGGEGEAKLERLANGKLVVTIPPSDKSLRFEVAYAKRMTLLPEYEAEDLAALTKGGAGIYPETLETKGQLGIDQSPYTVDTIPLPNDNPWFSNVRFGAFDFFEDGTRAACSTWNGDVWIAEGLDGDLEKVTWKRYASGLFQTLGLKIVDGVIYTQGRDQITRLHDLNGDGEADYYECFNNDVKITEGFHEFSFDLETDSEGNFYFSKGMPVQAGGRGFSPWTE
;
A
#
# COMPACT_ATOMS: atom_id res chain seq x y z
N MET A 1 40.91 -39.89 -66.29
CA MET A 1 40.97 -40.15 -64.81
C MET A 1 40.35 -38.97 -64.14
N PHE A 2 39.08 -39.12 -63.74
CA PHE A 2 38.32 -38.04 -63.13
C PHE A 2 38.24 -38.30 -61.59
N GLY A 3 38.79 -37.40 -60.81
CA GLY A 3 38.62 -37.40 -59.30
C GLY A 3 37.48 -36.48 -58.91
N ARG A 4 36.39 -37.03 -58.41
CA ARG A 4 35.27 -36.28 -57.82
C ARG A 4 35.65 -35.85 -56.39
N ARG A 5 35.63 -34.55 -56.10
CA ARG A 5 35.61 -33.97 -54.75
C ARG A 5 34.18 -33.95 -54.26
N ILE A 6 33.90 -34.60 -53.14
CA ILE A 6 32.67 -34.54 -52.40
C ILE A 6 32.84 -33.41 -51.37
N GLY A 7 32.07 -32.30 -51.54
CA GLY A 7 32.00 -31.26 -50.53
C GLY A 7 30.90 -31.59 -49.52
N TYR A 8 31.27 -31.68 -48.28
CA TYR A 8 30.32 -31.73 -47.15
C TYR A 8 29.96 -30.32 -46.76
N THR A 9 28.70 -29.96 -46.96
CA THR A 9 28.10 -28.73 -46.38
C THR A 9 27.57 -29.12 -44.99
N ILE A 10 28.24 -28.64 -43.95
CA ILE A 10 27.71 -28.74 -42.58
C ILE A 10 26.69 -27.60 -42.41
N ALA A 11 25.42 -27.96 -42.34
CA ALA A 11 24.37 -27.04 -41.95
C ALA A 11 24.42 -26.97 -40.42
N LEU A 12 24.83 -25.83 -39.86
CA LEU A 12 24.69 -25.50 -38.45
C LEU A 12 23.24 -25.14 -38.22
N ALA A 13 22.46 -26.05 -37.64
CA ALA A 13 21.15 -25.73 -37.09
C ALA A 13 21.38 -25.04 -35.75
N ILE A 14 21.17 -23.74 -35.69
CA ILE A 14 21.07 -22.99 -34.43
C ILE A 14 19.69 -23.33 -33.86
N LEU A 15 19.64 -24.23 -32.89
CA LEU A 15 18.51 -24.41 -32.00
C LEU A 15 18.45 -23.16 -31.11
N ALA A 16 17.57 -22.23 -31.42
CA ALA A 16 17.12 -21.24 -30.47
C ALA A 16 16.29 -22.01 -29.41
N GLU A 17 16.89 -22.36 -28.29
CA GLU A 17 16.12 -22.68 -27.10
C GLU A 17 15.43 -21.40 -26.68
N ALA A 18 14.13 -21.27 -27.03
CA ALA A 18 13.24 -20.37 -26.34
C ALA A 18 13.19 -20.88 -24.89
N SER A 19 13.84 -20.19 -23.99
CA SER A 19 13.58 -20.34 -22.57
C SER A 19 12.08 -20.00 -22.38
N LEU A 20 11.27 -21.05 -22.22
CA LEU A 20 9.96 -20.90 -21.58
C LEU A 20 10.30 -20.41 -20.18
N GLY A 21 10.19 -19.08 -19.96
CA GLY A 21 10.22 -18.55 -18.61
C GLY A 21 9.12 -19.27 -17.83
N GLU A 22 9.47 -19.90 -16.74
CA GLU A 22 8.48 -20.39 -15.79
C GLU A 22 7.56 -19.22 -15.49
N ALA A 23 6.25 -19.41 -15.61
CA ALA A 23 5.28 -18.39 -15.25
C ALA A 23 5.50 -18.05 -13.77
N GLU A 24 5.58 -16.76 -13.47
CA GLU A 24 5.75 -16.32 -12.08
C GLU A 24 4.54 -16.77 -11.26
N ALA A 25 4.78 -17.31 -10.05
CA ALA A 25 3.72 -17.83 -9.18
C ALA A 25 2.71 -16.73 -8.85
N THR A 26 1.42 -17.06 -8.91
CA THR A 26 0.33 -16.15 -8.56
C THR A 26 0.39 -15.80 -7.06
N ARG A 27 -0.30 -14.74 -6.65
CA ARG A 27 -0.38 -14.37 -5.23
C ARG A 27 -1.03 -15.47 -4.39
N GLY A 28 -2.03 -16.16 -4.94
CA GLY A 28 -2.66 -17.31 -4.29
C GLY A 28 -1.68 -18.46 -4.07
N GLU A 29 -0.88 -18.82 -5.07
CA GLU A 29 0.14 -19.87 -4.97
C GLU A 29 1.21 -19.50 -3.92
N ARG A 30 1.71 -18.26 -3.93
CA ARG A 30 2.67 -17.80 -2.92
C ARG A 30 2.10 -17.79 -1.50
N ALA A 31 0.79 -17.51 -1.33
CA ALA A 31 0.14 -17.59 -0.03
C ALA A 31 0.03 -19.04 0.46
N GLN A 32 -0.27 -19.98 -0.44
CA GLN A 32 -0.33 -21.41 -0.12
C GLN A 32 1.05 -21.99 0.24
N GLU A 33 2.11 -21.60 -0.49
CA GLU A 33 3.47 -21.97 -0.17
C GLU A 33 3.87 -21.48 1.24
N ARG A 34 3.56 -20.21 1.54
CA ARG A 34 3.82 -19.62 2.86
C ARG A 34 3.07 -20.37 3.97
N ALA A 35 1.81 -20.70 3.77
CA ALA A 35 1.04 -21.47 4.74
C ALA A 35 1.60 -22.88 4.95
N ALA A 36 2.15 -23.52 3.90
CA ALA A 36 2.81 -24.82 4.00
C ALA A 36 4.14 -24.76 4.77
N GLU A 37 4.88 -23.65 4.64
CA GLU A 37 6.12 -23.40 5.39
C GLU A 37 5.87 -23.04 6.85
N MET A 38 4.69 -22.50 7.17
CA MET A 38 4.29 -22.00 8.49
C MET A 38 3.03 -22.71 9.02
N PRO A 39 3.06 -24.03 9.27
CA PRO A 39 1.84 -24.80 9.59
C PRO A 39 1.18 -24.42 10.92
N ASP A 40 1.91 -23.77 11.82
CA ASP A 40 1.43 -23.31 13.13
C ASP A 40 1.15 -21.80 13.15
N ALA A 41 1.22 -21.12 11.99
CA ALA A 41 0.99 -19.69 11.89
C ALA A 41 -0.47 -19.33 12.13
N ASP A 42 -0.69 -18.18 12.71
CA ASP A 42 -2.03 -17.61 12.81
C ASP A 42 -2.50 -17.14 11.41
N TRP A 43 -3.80 -17.08 11.18
CA TRP A 43 -4.37 -16.74 9.85
C TRP A 43 -3.86 -15.41 9.30
N TRP A 44 -3.58 -14.42 10.15
CA TRP A 44 -3.08 -13.10 9.73
C TRP A 44 -1.61 -13.11 9.31
N GLU A 45 -0.84 -14.11 9.71
CA GLU A 45 0.55 -14.27 9.31
C GLU A 45 0.69 -14.85 7.90
N ILE A 46 -0.28 -15.68 7.49
CA ILE A 46 -0.30 -16.34 6.17
C ILE A 46 -1.19 -15.62 5.16
N MET A 47 -2.12 -14.78 5.60
CA MET A 47 -3.02 -14.02 4.73
C MET A 47 -2.24 -13.19 3.71
N ASP A 48 -2.67 -13.23 2.46
CA ASP A 48 -2.20 -12.30 1.44
C ASP A 48 -2.97 -10.98 1.54
N THR A 49 -2.27 -9.91 1.88
CA THR A 49 -2.82 -8.55 1.99
C THR A 49 -2.61 -7.70 0.74
N GLY A 50 -2.15 -8.32 -0.36
CA GLY A 50 -1.77 -7.57 -1.56
C GLY A 50 -0.36 -6.96 -1.47
N PRO A 51 0.03 -6.11 -2.43
CA PRO A 51 1.36 -5.50 -2.49
C PRO A 51 1.60 -4.43 -1.42
N PHE A 52 0.56 -3.97 -0.75
CA PHE A 52 0.64 -3.02 0.35
C PHE A 52 -0.38 -3.36 1.45
N ILE A 53 -0.22 -2.74 2.60
CA ILE A 53 -1.21 -2.78 3.69
C ILE A 53 -1.19 -1.43 4.42
N SER A 54 -2.39 -0.86 4.60
CA SER A 54 -2.60 0.36 5.37
C SER A 54 -2.99 0.01 6.81
N ASP A 55 -2.26 0.58 7.79
CA ASP A 55 -2.51 0.35 9.22
C ASP A 55 -1.83 1.43 10.08
N THR A 56 -2.02 1.35 11.39
CA THR A 56 -1.18 2.03 12.38
C THR A 56 0.03 1.15 12.68
N TYR A 57 1.22 1.72 12.61
CA TYR A 57 2.47 0.97 12.76
C TYR A 57 3.30 1.42 13.94
N ARG A 58 3.82 0.42 14.68
CA ARG A 58 4.87 0.61 15.68
C ARG A 58 6.24 0.31 15.10
N GLY A 59 7.24 1.03 15.57
CA GLY A 59 8.65 0.75 15.28
C GLY A 59 9.24 -0.25 16.26
N TYR A 60 10.21 -1.06 15.79
CA TYR A 60 10.97 -2.00 16.64
C TYR A 60 10.09 -2.99 17.44
N GLY A 61 9.08 -3.56 16.78
CA GLY A 61 8.22 -4.58 17.37
C GLY A 61 6.96 -4.02 18.06
N PRO A 62 6.19 -4.90 18.74
CA PRO A 62 4.87 -4.59 19.27
C PRO A 62 4.88 -3.60 20.44
N GLU A 63 6.00 -3.49 21.15
CA GLU A 63 6.17 -2.58 22.29
C GLU A 63 6.83 -1.25 21.89
N GLY A 64 7.17 -1.09 20.61
CA GLY A 64 7.81 0.13 20.10
C GLY A 64 6.86 1.32 20.05
N ASP A 65 7.43 2.51 19.91
CA ASP A 65 6.67 3.75 19.73
C ASP A 65 5.92 3.75 18.38
N ILE A 66 4.87 4.58 18.31
CA ILE A 66 4.13 4.77 17.05
C ILE A 66 5.04 5.42 16.01
N ALA A 67 5.24 4.73 14.92
CA ALA A 67 6.04 5.18 13.78
C ALA A 67 5.19 5.92 12.74
N ALA A 68 3.95 5.45 12.51
CA ALA A 68 2.96 6.11 11.68
C ALA A 68 1.55 5.72 12.15
N LEU A 69 0.66 6.70 12.30
CA LEU A 69 -0.75 6.44 12.61
C LEU A 69 -1.51 6.00 11.36
N LYS A 70 -1.27 6.64 10.22
CA LYS A 70 -1.85 6.31 8.91
C LYS A 70 -0.72 5.89 7.98
N GLY A 71 -0.15 4.71 8.27
CA GLY A 71 0.95 4.16 7.52
C GLY A 71 0.50 3.28 6.36
N ILE A 72 1.28 3.28 5.29
CA ILE A 72 1.17 2.32 4.18
C ILE A 72 2.49 1.56 4.13
N ALA A 73 2.47 0.29 4.49
CA ALA A 73 3.61 -0.60 4.27
C ALA A 73 3.53 -1.18 2.86
N ILE A 74 4.56 -0.93 2.05
CA ILE A 74 4.67 -1.40 0.67
C ILE A 74 5.71 -2.51 0.63
N LYS A 75 5.33 -3.66 0.11
CA LYS A 75 6.17 -4.84 -0.04
C LYS A 75 6.99 -4.71 -1.31
N LEU A 76 8.27 -5.03 -1.25
CA LEU A 76 9.22 -4.85 -2.35
C LEU A 76 9.82 -6.18 -2.80
N GLY A 77 9.97 -6.30 -4.13
CA GLY A 77 10.49 -7.50 -4.78
C GLY A 77 9.43 -8.60 -4.90
N SER A 78 9.60 -9.49 -5.88
CA SER A 78 8.64 -10.57 -6.18
C SER A 78 8.38 -11.51 -4.99
N ASN A 79 9.38 -11.70 -4.12
CA ASN A 79 9.28 -12.53 -2.91
C ASN A 79 9.02 -11.70 -1.65
N GLU A 80 8.69 -10.41 -1.78
CA GLU A 80 8.38 -9.52 -0.66
C GLU A 80 9.47 -9.54 0.45
N THR A 81 10.75 -9.59 0.01
CA THR A 81 11.90 -9.70 0.93
C THR A 81 12.23 -8.42 1.66
N HIS A 82 11.74 -7.30 1.18
CA HIS A 82 11.91 -5.98 1.78
C HIS A 82 10.57 -5.25 1.86
N SER A 83 10.51 -4.25 2.69
CA SER A 83 9.37 -3.35 2.79
C SER A 83 9.82 -1.91 3.04
N VAL A 84 8.95 -0.98 2.67
CA VAL A 84 9.04 0.40 3.13
C VAL A 84 7.74 0.80 3.81
N LEU A 85 7.82 1.72 4.77
CA LEU A 85 6.65 2.30 5.44
C LEU A 85 6.56 3.77 5.08
N PHE A 86 5.42 4.19 4.54
CA PHE A 86 5.10 5.56 4.19
C PHE A 86 4.01 6.11 5.10
N ASP A 87 4.18 7.34 5.61
CA ASP A 87 3.21 8.05 6.43
C ASP A 87 2.41 9.04 5.57
N THR A 88 1.11 8.79 5.41
CA THR A 88 0.22 9.61 4.58
C THR A 88 -0.17 10.94 5.22
N GLU A 89 0.10 11.15 6.51
CA GLU A 89 -0.14 12.42 7.20
C GLU A 89 0.96 13.45 6.94
N THR A 90 2.20 12.98 6.75
CA THR A 90 3.40 13.83 6.65
C THR A 90 4.14 13.69 5.33
N MET A 91 3.67 12.85 4.41
CA MET A 91 4.38 12.48 3.16
C MET A 91 5.81 12.01 3.42
N ARG A 92 6.04 11.34 4.54
CA ARG A 92 7.34 10.86 4.98
C ARG A 92 7.51 9.39 4.68
N MET A 93 8.65 9.01 4.06
CA MET A 93 9.08 7.63 4.09
C MET A 93 9.68 7.35 5.48
N VAL A 94 8.95 6.61 6.30
CA VAL A 94 9.27 6.36 7.71
C VAL A 94 10.49 5.47 7.84
N ALA A 95 10.47 4.34 7.14
CA ALA A 95 11.52 3.34 7.20
C ALA A 95 11.59 2.51 5.92
N GLY A 96 12.76 1.92 5.70
CA GLY A 96 12.97 0.82 4.76
C GLY A 96 13.72 -0.30 5.47
N PHE A 97 13.31 -1.56 5.29
CA PHE A 97 13.85 -2.69 6.03
C PHE A 97 13.75 -4.00 5.26
N GLU A 98 14.60 -4.96 5.63
CA GLU A 98 14.49 -6.34 5.19
C GLU A 98 13.34 -7.04 5.94
N GLY A 99 12.54 -7.80 5.20
CA GLY A 99 11.37 -8.50 5.72
C GLY A 99 10.06 -7.73 5.51
N ARG A 100 9.05 -8.19 6.21
CA ARG A 100 7.66 -7.71 6.14
C ARG A 100 7.26 -7.04 7.43
N VAL A 101 6.26 -6.16 7.37
CA VAL A 101 5.54 -5.77 8.58
C VAL A 101 4.79 -6.98 9.14
N ILE A 102 4.62 -7.01 10.45
CA ILE A 102 3.81 -8.01 11.12
C ILE A 102 2.41 -7.42 11.30
N HIS A 103 1.44 -8.01 10.63
CA HIS A 103 0.04 -7.69 10.83
C HIS A 103 -0.41 -8.19 12.21
N ALA A 104 -1.07 -7.36 12.99
CA ALA A 104 -1.41 -7.68 14.38
C ALA A 104 -2.69 -8.52 14.55
N GLY A 105 -3.35 -8.91 13.45
CA GLY A 105 -4.65 -9.57 13.50
C GLY A 105 -5.78 -8.61 13.85
N THR A 106 -6.79 -9.12 14.59
CA THR A 106 -7.88 -8.29 15.07
C THR A 106 -7.75 -8.06 16.59
N PRO A 107 -8.46 -7.07 17.17
CA PRO A 107 -8.46 -6.83 18.62
C PRO A 107 -8.91 -8.05 19.45
N TRP A 108 -9.52 -9.04 18.83
CA TRP A 108 -9.98 -10.27 19.48
C TRP A 108 -8.99 -11.43 19.34
N ASP A 109 -7.98 -11.26 18.49
CA ASP A 109 -6.88 -12.21 18.35
C ASP A 109 -5.89 -11.98 19.48
N ARG A 110 -5.59 -13.01 20.25
CA ARG A 110 -5.03 -12.87 21.61
C ARG A 110 -3.56 -12.44 21.69
N LYS A 111 -2.83 -12.41 20.57
CA LYS A 111 -1.37 -12.21 20.65
C LYS A 111 -0.94 -10.74 20.71
N HIS A 112 -1.53 -9.85 19.95
CA HIS A 112 -0.95 -8.53 19.75
C HIS A 112 -1.94 -7.36 19.77
N GLY A 113 -3.20 -7.59 19.92
CA GLY A 113 -4.26 -6.63 20.20
C GLY A 113 -4.07 -5.22 19.67
N GLY A 114 -4.00 -5.01 18.35
CA GLY A 114 -4.29 -3.70 17.86
C GLY A 114 -3.47 -3.13 16.73
N ASN A 115 -2.20 -2.85 16.86
CA ASN A 115 -1.44 -2.15 15.82
C ASN A 115 -0.41 -3.08 15.19
N SER A 116 -0.28 -3.01 13.87
CA SER A 116 0.79 -3.68 13.16
C SER A 116 2.15 -3.08 13.54
N TYR A 117 3.23 -3.80 13.31
CA TYR A 117 4.55 -3.34 13.68
C TYR A 117 5.62 -3.75 12.67
N MET A 118 6.70 -2.99 12.65
CA MET A 118 7.91 -3.26 11.89
C MET A 118 8.80 -4.27 12.64
N PRO A 119 9.81 -4.89 11.99
CA PRO A 119 10.70 -5.86 12.61
C PRO A 119 11.29 -5.38 13.96
N GLU A 120 11.40 -6.28 14.92
CA GLU A 120 12.03 -6.00 16.23
C GLU A 120 13.54 -5.84 16.11
N ASN A 121 14.15 -6.57 15.15
CA ASN A 121 15.59 -6.55 14.94
C ASN A 121 16.01 -5.24 14.27
N ALA A 122 16.77 -4.40 14.98
CA ALA A 122 17.32 -3.17 14.46
C ALA A 122 18.23 -3.38 13.23
N ASP A 123 18.89 -4.54 13.10
CA ASP A 123 19.75 -4.85 11.95
C ASP A 123 18.98 -5.05 10.64
N ALA A 124 17.65 -5.23 10.71
CA ALA A 124 16.80 -5.33 9.53
C ALA A 124 16.61 -3.97 8.82
N TYR A 125 16.82 -2.86 9.53
CA TYR A 125 16.55 -1.53 8.98
C TYR A 125 17.67 -1.04 8.07
N VAL A 126 17.29 -0.60 6.88
CA VAL A 126 18.15 0.11 5.93
C VAL A 126 18.20 1.59 6.27
N PHE A 127 17.05 2.16 6.66
CA PHE A 127 16.92 3.51 7.22
C PHE A 127 15.66 3.60 8.07
N MET A 128 15.63 4.59 8.96
CA MET A 128 14.44 4.99 9.71
C MET A 128 14.50 6.50 9.98
N ASN A 129 13.38 7.19 9.82
CA ASN A 129 13.25 8.63 10.02
C ASN A 129 12.32 8.93 11.20
N GLU A 130 12.65 9.94 11.98
CA GLU A 130 11.83 10.41 13.10
C GLU A 130 10.54 11.07 12.63
N THR A 131 9.58 11.25 13.53
CA THR A 131 8.29 11.90 13.25
C THR A 131 8.50 13.34 12.79
N GLY A 132 7.77 13.75 11.75
CA GLY A 132 7.83 15.09 11.18
C GLY A 132 7.58 15.10 9.68
N PRO A 133 7.61 16.27 9.02
CA PRO A 133 7.39 16.39 7.58
C PRO A 133 8.42 15.60 6.76
N GLY A 134 7.97 14.89 5.74
CA GLY A 134 8.85 14.23 4.76
C GLY A 134 9.43 15.18 3.71
N TRP A 135 8.85 16.36 3.63
CA TRP A 135 9.26 17.42 2.69
C TRP A 135 9.27 18.78 3.36
N ALA A 136 10.13 19.66 2.87
CA ALA A 136 10.13 21.07 3.20
C ALA A 136 10.02 21.93 1.95
N VAL A 137 9.28 23.02 2.05
CA VAL A 137 9.19 24.08 1.04
C VAL A 137 10.08 25.24 1.50
N ASN A 138 10.99 25.69 0.63
CA ASN A 138 11.94 26.77 0.92
C ASN A 138 12.78 26.56 2.20
N GLY A 139 13.02 25.29 2.57
CA GLY A 139 13.83 24.92 3.73
C GLY A 139 13.09 24.98 5.08
N ASP A 140 11.78 25.18 5.09
CA ASP A 140 10.98 25.16 6.32
C ASP A 140 10.59 23.70 6.70
N TRP A 141 11.24 23.19 7.74
CA TRP A 141 11.04 21.85 8.30
C TRP A 141 10.16 21.84 9.55
N VAL A 142 9.51 22.97 9.88
CA VAL A 142 8.66 23.05 11.05
C VAL A 142 7.40 22.22 10.82
N ASP A 143 7.06 21.34 11.79
CA ASP A 143 5.77 20.70 11.86
C ASP A 143 4.78 21.67 12.53
N PRO A 144 3.81 22.24 11.79
CA PRO A 144 2.89 23.23 12.34
C PRO A 144 1.74 22.62 13.14
N ARG A 145 1.63 21.28 13.18
CA ARG A 145 0.56 20.61 13.93
C ARG A 145 0.78 20.80 15.44
N GLU A 146 -0.25 21.17 16.15
CA GLU A 146 -0.20 21.31 17.62
C GLU A 146 0.12 19.96 18.30
N THR A 147 -0.23 18.89 17.63
CA THR A 147 0.02 17.52 18.03
C THR A 147 0.50 16.74 16.81
N PRO A 148 1.33 15.71 16.99
CA PRO A 148 1.89 14.97 15.85
C PRO A 148 0.86 14.04 15.16
N HIS A 149 -0.41 14.39 15.19
CA HIS A 149 -1.53 13.60 14.66
C HIS A 149 -2.36 14.40 13.68
N GLY A 150 -2.89 13.70 12.68
CA GLY A 150 -3.63 14.30 11.58
C GLY A 150 -2.72 14.77 10.45
N PRO A 151 -3.28 15.00 9.27
CA PRO A 151 -2.51 15.42 8.10
C PRO A 151 -1.88 16.80 8.31
N LEU A 152 -0.74 17.03 7.68
CA LEU A 152 -0.18 18.37 7.53
C LEU A 152 -1.18 19.30 6.82
N PRO A 153 -1.10 20.62 7.03
CA PRO A 153 -1.91 21.59 6.29
C PRO A 153 -1.86 21.34 4.78
N ARG A 154 -3.02 21.40 4.11
CA ARG A 154 -3.17 21.04 2.70
C ARG A 154 -2.34 21.90 1.74
N GLU A 155 -2.02 23.12 2.15
CA GLU A 155 -1.11 24.02 1.45
C GLU A 155 0.35 23.58 1.53
N MET A 156 0.72 22.78 2.53
CA MET A 156 2.06 22.19 2.63
C MET A 156 2.15 20.89 1.84
N THR A 157 1.24 19.95 2.14
CA THR A 157 1.21 18.66 1.46
C THR A 157 -0.21 18.11 1.41
N LYS A 158 -0.50 17.30 0.38
CA LYS A 158 -1.76 16.58 0.30
C LYS A 158 -1.56 15.19 -0.29
N TYR A 159 -1.87 14.16 0.48
CA TYR A 159 -1.96 12.80 -0.03
C TYR A 159 -3.11 12.68 -1.02
N ARG A 160 -2.86 12.12 -2.21
CA ARG A 160 -3.85 11.94 -3.29
C ARG A 160 -4.31 10.51 -3.43
N GLY A 161 -3.51 9.56 -2.92
CA GLY A 161 -3.77 8.14 -3.05
C GLY A 161 -2.58 7.38 -3.60
N LEU A 162 -2.83 6.15 -4.03
CA LEU A 162 -1.82 5.31 -4.66
C LEU A 162 -2.39 4.61 -5.89
N TYR A 163 -1.54 4.42 -6.88
CA TYR A 163 -1.81 3.59 -8.05
C TYR A 163 -1.16 2.23 -7.86
N ARG A 164 -1.87 1.20 -8.27
CA ARG A 164 -1.38 -0.18 -8.40
C ARG A 164 -1.16 -0.49 -9.88
N TYR A 165 0.04 -0.88 -10.23
CA TYR A 165 0.39 -1.34 -11.56
C TYR A 165 0.97 -2.75 -11.47
N GLY A 166 0.12 -3.77 -11.62
CA GLY A 166 0.48 -5.12 -11.21
C GLY A 166 0.79 -5.16 -9.71
N GLU A 167 1.99 -5.58 -9.34
CA GLU A 167 2.45 -5.58 -7.93
C GLU A 167 3.19 -4.30 -7.52
N GLU A 168 3.44 -3.38 -8.45
CA GLU A 168 4.11 -2.13 -8.17
C GLU A 168 3.13 -1.07 -7.64
N ILE A 169 3.59 -0.29 -6.67
CA ILE A 169 2.81 0.80 -6.05
C ILE A 169 3.46 2.15 -6.37
N VAL A 170 2.64 3.06 -6.88
CA VAL A 170 3.03 4.46 -7.11
C VAL A 170 2.21 5.36 -6.20
N LEU A 171 2.86 5.95 -5.22
CA LEU A 171 2.27 6.95 -4.33
C LEU A 171 2.05 8.26 -5.09
N SER A 172 0.91 8.91 -4.86
CA SER A 172 0.56 10.20 -5.47
C SER A 172 0.21 11.22 -4.40
N TYR A 173 0.88 12.37 -4.42
CA TYR A 173 0.66 13.45 -3.46
C TYR A 173 1.14 14.80 -4.02
N THR A 174 0.89 15.88 -3.30
CA THR A 174 1.44 17.20 -3.63
C THR A 174 2.31 17.72 -2.50
N VAL A 175 3.30 18.53 -2.85
CA VAL A 175 4.14 19.34 -1.95
C VAL A 175 4.03 20.78 -2.43
N GLY A 176 3.37 21.64 -1.64
CA GLY A 176 2.84 22.89 -2.17
C GLY A 176 1.94 22.59 -3.39
N GLU A 177 2.18 23.33 -4.47
CA GLU A 177 1.47 23.11 -5.75
C GLU A 177 2.11 22.04 -6.64
N THR A 178 3.26 21.48 -6.26
CA THR A 178 4.00 20.49 -7.04
C THR A 178 3.41 19.10 -6.88
N SER A 179 2.99 18.48 -7.98
CA SER A 179 2.58 17.08 -7.98
C SER A 179 3.80 16.17 -7.94
N VAL A 180 3.73 15.13 -7.12
CA VAL A 180 4.76 14.12 -6.93
C VAL A 180 4.18 12.74 -7.16
N LEU A 181 4.83 11.96 -7.99
CA LEU A 181 4.70 10.51 -8.06
C LEU A 181 5.96 9.90 -7.44
N GLU A 182 5.78 8.94 -6.55
CA GLU A 182 6.87 8.23 -5.90
C GLU A 182 6.63 6.72 -5.96
N LYS A 183 7.61 5.99 -6.51
CA LYS A 183 7.59 4.52 -6.56
C LYS A 183 8.77 3.96 -5.77
N PRO A 184 8.54 3.37 -4.59
CA PRO A 184 9.54 2.55 -3.95
C PRO A 184 9.67 1.21 -4.68
N THR A 185 10.89 0.73 -4.86
CA THR A 185 11.19 -0.53 -5.56
C THR A 185 12.45 -1.17 -4.98
N LEU A 186 12.66 -2.45 -5.30
CA LEU A 186 13.87 -3.19 -4.96
C LEU A 186 14.69 -3.45 -6.22
N ARG A 187 15.95 -2.99 -6.25
CA ARG A 187 16.89 -3.24 -7.35
C ARG A 187 18.18 -3.84 -6.81
N GLU A 188 18.54 -5.03 -7.24
CA GLU A 188 19.73 -5.75 -6.79
C GLU A 188 19.90 -5.77 -5.25
N GLY A 189 18.79 -6.05 -4.53
CA GLY A 189 18.75 -6.07 -3.08
C GLY A 189 18.88 -4.69 -2.40
N SER A 190 18.75 -3.61 -3.15
CA SER A 190 18.81 -2.24 -2.65
C SER A 190 17.44 -1.58 -2.76
N ILE A 191 17.00 -0.91 -1.70
CA ILE A 191 15.78 -0.10 -1.74
C ILE A 191 16.04 1.15 -2.57
N VAL A 192 15.19 1.42 -3.54
CA VAL A 192 15.26 2.59 -4.42
C VAL A 192 13.91 3.29 -4.39
N ARG A 193 13.91 4.60 -4.19
CA ARG A 193 12.75 5.48 -4.31
C ARG A 193 12.86 6.26 -5.61
N VAL A 194 11.95 6.02 -6.54
CA VAL A 194 11.90 6.68 -7.85
C VAL A 194 10.88 7.80 -7.80
N PHE A 195 11.23 8.96 -8.35
CA PHE A 195 10.41 10.16 -8.30
C PHE A 195 10.18 10.76 -9.68
N GLU A 196 8.95 11.26 -9.88
CA GLU A 196 8.58 12.14 -10.97
C GLU A 196 7.82 13.35 -10.40
N LEU A 197 8.38 14.55 -10.58
CA LEU A 197 7.81 15.81 -10.12
C LEU A 197 7.33 16.65 -11.30
N SER A 198 6.19 17.32 -11.13
CA SER A 198 5.73 18.34 -12.06
C SER A 198 6.63 19.60 -12.02
N PRO A 199 6.46 20.58 -12.95
CA PRO A 199 7.02 21.91 -12.80
C PRO A 199 6.75 22.52 -11.42
N ARG A 200 7.66 23.33 -10.90
CA ARG A 200 7.64 23.85 -9.53
C ARG A 200 8.19 25.27 -9.44
N GLU A 201 7.54 26.09 -8.66
CA GLU A 201 7.92 27.51 -8.47
C GLU A 201 8.81 27.69 -7.24
N GLU A 202 8.84 26.73 -6.31
CA GLU A 202 9.54 26.80 -5.04
C GLU A 202 10.69 25.82 -4.95
N THR A 203 11.65 26.08 -4.09
CA THR A 203 12.69 25.12 -3.73
C THR A 203 12.07 24.06 -2.82
N LEU A 204 12.17 22.78 -3.21
CA LEU A 204 11.71 21.66 -2.42
C LEU A 204 12.89 20.90 -1.81
N GLN A 205 12.69 20.37 -0.61
CA GLN A 205 13.66 19.47 0.02
C GLN A 205 12.95 18.18 0.45
N LEU A 206 13.44 17.04 -0.07
CA LEU A 206 12.98 15.70 0.28
C LEU A 206 13.85 15.13 1.39
N LEU A 207 13.25 14.67 2.47
CA LEU A 207 13.95 13.90 3.51
C LEU A 207 14.35 12.53 2.98
N VAL A 208 15.64 12.25 3.00
CA VAL A 208 16.21 10.95 2.62
C VAL A 208 16.47 10.10 3.87
N SER A 209 17.23 10.66 4.80
CA SER A 209 17.49 10.05 6.10
C SER A 209 17.90 11.11 7.11
N GLU A 210 17.83 10.76 8.39
CA GLU A 210 18.33 11.60 9.46
C GLU A 210 19.13 10.79 10.48
N ASP A 211 20.06 11.45 11.16
CA ASP A 211 20.83 10.84 12.24
C ASP A 211 19.95 10.75 13.48
N SER A 212 19.20 9.65 13.64
CA SER A 212 18.37 9.45 14.83
C SER A 212 19.19 8.92 16.02
N PRO A 213 18.81 9.25 17.27
CA PRO A 213 19.42 8.63 18.45
C PRO A 213 19.31 7.10 18.45
N GLN A 214 18.19 6.56 17.98
CA GLN A 214 17.95 5.11 17.88
C GLN A 214 18.87 4.45 16.84
N ALA A 215 19.13 5.12 15.71
CA ALA A 215 20.10 4.65 14.72
C ALA A 215 21.54 4.63 15.26
N ARG A 216 21.84 5.48 16.26
CA ARG A 216 23.17 5.57 16.91
C ARG A 216 23.36 4.55 18.01
N GLU A 217 22.28 4.07 18.64
CA GLU A 217 22.32 3.03 19.70
C GLU A 217 22.56 1.64 19.13
N SER A 218 22.19 1.40 17.85
CA SER A 218 22.66 0.22 17.16
C SER A 218 24.15 0.42 16.88
N GLU A 219 25.04 -0.39 17.47
CA GLU A 219 26.50 -0.39 17.21
C GLU A 219 26.87 -0.62 15.73
N ARG A 220 25.87 -0.85 14.89
CA ARG A 220 25.90 -0.96 13.43
C ARG A 220 24.98 0.09 12.84
N ALA A 221 25.45 1.32 12.71
CA ALA A 221 24.85 2.23 11.72
C ALA A 221 24.78 1.48 10.37
N PRO A 222 23.64 1.48 9.67
CA PRO A 222 23.54 0.77 8.42
C PRO A 222 24.66 1.20 7.49
N GLU A 223 25.44 0.23 6.97
CA GLU A 223 26.51 0.48 6.00
C GLU A 223 25.96 1.03 4.67
N ALA A 224 24.64 1.25 4.59
CA ALA A 224 24.00 1.77 3.39
C ALA A 224 24.40 3.23 3.16
N SER A 225 24.98 3.49 2.01
CA SER A 225 25.18 4.83 1.50
C SER A 225 23.97 5.27 0.69
N HIS A 226 23.74 6.57 0.65
CA HIS A 226 22.64 7.17 -0.07
C HIS A 226 23.15 7.76 -1.38
N PHE A 227 22.50 7.45 -2.49
CA PHE A 227 22.88 7.89 -3.82
C PHE A 227 21.70 8.57 -4.49
N LEU A 228 21.95 9.80 -4.97
CA LEU A 228 21.04 10.49 -5.88
C LEU A 228 21.47 10.15 -7.31
N ARG A 229 20.52 9.73 -8.15
CA ARG A 229 20.73 9.39 -9.55
C ARG A 229 19.67 10.08 -10.41
N GLY A 230 20.04 10.56 -11.59
CA GLY A 230 19.18 11.41 -12.41
C GLY A 230 19.14 12.85 -11.91
N GLY A 231 18.01 13.53 -12.14
CA GLY A 231 17.82 14.92 -11.72
C GLY A 231 18.52 15.95 -12.61
N GLU A 232 19.09 15.53 -13.75
CA GLU A 232 19.73 16.37 -14.78
C GLU A 232 20.73 17.43 -14.23
N GLY A 233 21.30 17.16 -13.05
CA GLY A 233 22.21 18.10 -12.35
C GLY A 233 21.49 19.23 -11.59
N GLU A 234 20.16 19.28 -11.61
CA GLU A 234 19.36 20.27 -10.86
C GLU A 234 19.22 19.88 -9.40
N ALA A 235 18.87 18.61 -9.11
CA ALA A 235 18.74 18.11 -7.76
C ALA A 235 20.08 17.79 -7.10
N LYS A 236 20.19 18.03 -5.78
CA LYS A 236 21.43 17.80 -5.01
C LYS A 236 21.15 17.07 -3.73
N LEU A 237 21.92 16.02 -3.47
CA LEU A 237 21.93 15.33 -2.18
C LEU A 237 22.91 16.08 -1.25
N GLU A 238 22.41 16.57 -0.12
CA GLU A 238 23.20 17.34 0.83
C GLU A 238 22.75 17.09 2.28
N ARG A 239 23.69 17.25 3.21
CA ARG A 239 23.40 17.16 4.64
C ARG A 239 23.25 18.56 5.23
N LEU A 240 22.10 18.78 5.87
CA LEU A 240 21.80 20.04 6.55
C LEU A 240 22.48 20.11 7.94
N ALA A 241 22.59 21.32 8.47
CA ALA A 241 23.19 21.56 9.80
C ALA A 241 22.44 20.87 10.95
N ASN A 242 21.14 20.57 10.77
CA ASN A 242 20.31 19.83 11.73
C ASN A 242 20.44 18.30 11.64
N GLY A 243 21.35 17.79 10.81
CA GLY A 243 21.62 16.35 10.66
C GLY A 243 20.78 15.65 9.58
N LYS A 244 19.78 16.32 9.00
CA LYS A 244 18.97 15.75 7.93
C LYS A 244 19.77 15.62 6.64
N LEU A 245 19.72 14.45 6.00
CA LEU A 245 20.17 14.23 4.64
C LEU A 245 18.99 14.43 3.71
N VAL A 246 19.11 15.38 2.78
CA VAL A 246 17.99 15.79 1.93
C VAL A 246 18.40 15.84 0.46
N VAL A 247 17.43 15.69 -0.43
CA VAL A 247 17.56 16.11 -1.83
C VAL A 247 16.97 17.50 -1.97
N THR A 248 17.80 18.48 -2.26
CA THR A 248 17.38 19.87 -2.55
C THR A 248 17.12 20.01 -4.05
N ILE A 249 15.92 20.48 -4.39
CA ILE A 249 15.37 20.55 -5.74
C ILE A 249 14.97 22.01 -6.01
N PRO A 250 15.66 22.74 -6.92
CA PRO A 250 15.35 24.13 -7.21
C PRO A 250 14.06 24.28 -8.02
N PRO A 251 13.48 25.50 -8.10
CA PRO A 251 12.39 25.83 -9.01
C PRO A 251 12.75 25.50 -10.47
N SER A 252 11.75 25.04 -11.23
CA SER A 252 11.93 24.75 -12.67
C SER A 252 10.56 24.68 -13.36
N ASP A 253 10.48 25.14 -14.60
CA ASP A 253 9.31 25.03 -15.48
C ASP A 253 9.20 23.66 -16.17
N LYS A 254 10.12 22.73 -15.85
CA LYS A 254 10.17 21.37 -16.37
C LYS A 254 9.87 20.35 -15.29
N SER A 255 9.30 19.23 -15.72
CA SER A 255 9.23 18.03 -14.90
C SER A 255 10.62 17.50 -14.58
N LEU A 256 10.77 16.84 -13.44
CA LEU A 256 12.02 16.28 -12.98
C LEU A 256 11.84 14.80 -12.65
N ARG A 257 12.76 13.96 -13.12
CA ARG A 257 12.84 12.54 -12.77
C ARG A 257 14.17 12.23 -12.13
N PHE A 258 14.15 11.58 -10.99
CA PHE A 258 15.34 11.15 -10.26
C PHE A 258 15.01 9.95 -9.37
N GLU A 259 16.03 9.35 -8.81
CA GLU A 259 15.87 8.32 -7.79
C GLU A 259 16.86 8.51 -6.63
N VAL A 260 16.43 8.05 -5.45
CA VAL A 260 17.26 7.94 -4.27
C VAL A 260 17.43 6.46 -3.95
N ALA A 261 18.66 5.99 -3.98
CA ALA A 261 19.00 4.61 -3.68
C ALA A 261 19.69 4.47 -2.32
N TYR A 262 19.29 3.45 -1.60
CA TYR A 262 19.86 3.03 -0.30
C TYR A 262 20.64 1.74 -0.55
N ALA A 263 21.93 1.86 -0.87
CA ALA A 263 22.74 0.71 -1.28
C ALA A 263 24.10 0.72 -0.58
N LYS A 264 24.70 -0.46 -0.39
CA LYS A 264 26.06 -0.56 0.17
C LYS A 264 27.11 0.08 -0.75
N ARG A 265 26.90 0.01 -2.06
CA ARG A 265 27.78 0.61 -3.08
C ARG A 265 26.96 0.95 -4.32
N MET A 266 27.23 2.12 -4.92
CA MET A 266 26.59 2.53 -6.18
C MET A 266 26.83 1.53 -7.33
N THR A 267 27.98 0.86 -7.36
CA THR A 267 28.34 -0.13 -8.39
C THR A 267 27.49 -1.40 -8.36
N LEU A 268 26.68 -1.61 -7.32
CA LEU A 268 25.72 -2.70 -7.24
C LEU A 268 24.38 -2.38 -7.92
N LEU A 269 24.15 -1.09 -8.24
CA LEU A 269 22.92 -0.68 -8.90
C LEU A 269 23.09 -0.76 -10.42
N PRO A 270 22.02 -1.14 -11.17
CA PRO A 270 22.03 -1.05 -12.62
C PRO A 270 22.24 0.39 -13.08
N GLU A 271 22.58 0.60 -14.36
CA GLU A 271 22.66 1.93 -14.94
C GLU A 271 21.34 2.68 -14.73
N TYR A 272 21.40 3.99 -14.46
CA TYR A 272 20.21 4.81 -14.26
C TYR A 272 19.47 4.97 -15.59
N GLU A 273 18.21 4.63 -15.57
CA GLU A 273 17.25 4.92 -16.63
C GLU A 273 16.06 5.68 -16.02
N ALA A 274 15.72 6.82 -16.62
CA ALA A 274 14.59 7.62 -16.17
C ALA A 274 13.29 6.88 -16.42
N GLU A 275 12.58 6.53 -15.37
CA GLU A 275 11.31 5.83 -15.43
C GLU A 275 10.14 6.79 -15.61
N ASP A 276 9.17 6.44 -16.44
CA ASP A 276 7.93 7.20 -16.67
C ASP A 276 6.85 6.72 -15.67
N LEU A 277 6.81 7.31 -14.49
CA LEU A 277 5.82 6.93 -13.48
C LEU A 277 4.39 7.29 -13.89
N ALA A 278 4.21 8.34 -14.71
CA ALA A 278 2.89 8.69 -15.22
C ALA A 278 2.29 7.59 -16.12
N ALA A 279 3.12 6.78 -16.77
CA ALA A 279 2.63 5.61 -17.53
C ALA A 279 2.02 4.55 -16.62
N LEU A 280 2.54 4.41 -15.38
CA LEU A 280 2.07 3.43 -14.39
C LEU A 280 0.76 3.84 -13.70
N THR A 281 0.26 5.05 -13.95
CA THR A 281 -1.03 5.52 -13.41
C THR A 281 -2.22 5.21 -14.31
N LYS A 282 -2.10 4.28 -15.26
CA LYS A 282 -3.14 3.95 -16.26
C LYS A 282 -3.86 2.63 -16.02
N GLY A 283 -3.55 1.96 -14.93
CA GLY A 283 -3.99 0.60 -14.66
C GLY A 283 -2.99 -0.44 -15.19
N GLY A 284 -2.69 -1.40 -14.37
CA GLY A 284 -1.82 -2.54 -14.66
C GLY A 284 -2.60 -3.84 -14.74
N ALA A 285 -1.90 -4.95 -14.97
CA ALA A 285 -2.54 -6.26 -14.95
C ALA A 285 -3.12 -6.58 -13.56
N GLY A 286 -4.27 -7.27 -13.54
CA GLY A 286 -4.85 -7.78 -12.31
C GLY A 286 -3.93 -8.78 -11.61
N ILE A 287 -4.01 -8.84 -10.29
CA ILE A 287 -3.19 -9.72 -9.43
C ILE A 287 -4.01 -10.79 -8.71
N TYR A 288 -5.32 -10.76 -8.86
CA TYR A 288 -6.29 -11.71 -8.31
C TYR A 288 -7.12 -12.31 -9.45
N PRO A 289 -6.52 -13.14 -10.33
CA PRO A 289 -7.23 -13.62 -11.52
C PRO A 289 -8.39 -14.57 -11.20
N GLU A 290 -8.37 -15.20 -10.03
CA GLU A 290 -9.34 -16.20 -9.64
C GLU A 290 -10.70 -15.59 -9.31
N THR A 291 -11.77 -16.28 -9.72
CA THR A 291 -13.15 -16.04 -9.32
C THR A 291 -13.62 -17.24 -8.51
N LEU A 292 -14.21 -16.99 -7.35
CA LEU A 292 -14.72 -18.03 -6.46
C LEU A 292 -16.24 -18.19 -6.65
N GLU A 293 -16.77 -19.35 -6.31
CA GLU A 293 -18.20 -19.65 -6.40
C GLU A 293 -18.72 -20.17 -5.08
N THR A 294 -19.90 -19.67 -4.68
CA THR A 294 -20.66 -20.20 -3.56
C THR A 294 -22.10 -20.47 -3.99
N LYS A 295 -22.76 -21.38 -3.30
CA LYS A 295 -24.18 -21.68 -3.51
C LYS A 295 -25.00 -21.16 -2.34
N GLY A 296 -25.86 -20.19 -2.62
CA GLY A 296 -26.78 -19.66 -1.65
C GLY A 296 -28.06 -20.53 -1.49
N GLN A 297 -28.93 -20.06 -0.65
CA GLN A 297 -30.22 -20.71 -0.37
C GLN A 297 -31.30 -19.63 -0.22
N LEU A 298 -32.31 -19.73 -1.05
CA LEU A 298 -33.53 -18.93 -0.90
C LEU A 298 -34.27 -19.31 0.37
N GLY A 299 -34.72 -18.30 1.07
CA GLY A 299 -35.60 -18.47 2.22
C GLY A 299 -36.98 -18.99 1.83
N ILE A 300 -37.66 -19.57 2.80
CA ILE A 300 -39.08 -19.94 2.63
C ILE A 300 -39.91 -18.67 2.76
N ASP A 301 -40.74 -18.38 1.76
CA ASP A 301 -41.63 -17.21 1.78
C ASP A 301 -42.66 -17.34 2.93
N GLN A 302 -42.29 -16.73 4.05
CA GLN A 302 -43.10 -16.67 5.26
C GLN A 302 -43.23 -15.21 5.67
N SER A 303 -44.39 -14.62 5.33
CA SER A 303 -44.72 -13.27 5.77
C SER A 303 -44.43 -13.08 7.29
N PRO A 304 -43.86 -11.93 7.74
CA PRO A 304 -43.61 -10.71 6.93
C PRO A 304 -42.21 -10.60 6.30
N TYR A 305 -41.28 -11.50 6.58
CA TYR A 305 -39.91 -11.45 6.09
C TYR A 305 -39.47 -12.80 5.54
N THR A 306 -38.70 -12.74 4.45
CA THR A 306 -37.96 -13.87 3.89
C THR A 306 -36.47 -13.58 4.05
N VAL A 307 -35.69 -14.59 4.42
CA VAL A 307 -34.25 -14.49 4.61
C VAL A 307 -33.56 -15.45 3.65
N ASP A 308 -32.86 -14.90 2.69
CA ASP A 308 -31.95 -15.63 1.81
C ASP A 308 -30.57 -15.72 2.47
N THR A 309 -29.88 -16.83 2.26
CA THR A 309 -28.56 -17.07 2.83
C THR A 309 -27.52 -17.18 1.72
N ILE A 310 -26.51 -16.34 1.76
CA ILE A 310 -25.39 -16.35 0.82
C ILE A 310 -24.12 -16.71 1.60
N PRO A 311 -23.53 -17.90 1.41
CA PRO A 311 -22.28 -18.27 2.04
C PRO A 311 -21.11 -17.40 1.56
N LEU A 312 -20.21 -17.04 2.49
CA LEU A 312 -19.03 -16.27 2.20
C LEU A 312 -17.96 -17.14 1.51
N PRO A 313 -17.08 -16.55 0.66
CA PRO A 313 -15.99 -17.26 0.01
C PRO A 313 -14.79 -17.44 0.96
N ASN A 314 -15.03 -18.13 2.10
CA ASN A 314 -14.01 -18.34 3.13
C ASN A 314 -12.90 -19.30 2.68
N ASP A 315 -13.24 -20.24 1.79
CA ASP A 315 -12.27 -21.13 1.16
C ASP A 315 -11.70 -20.41 -0.07
N ASN A 316 -10.62 -19.66 0.13
CA ASN A 316 -10.01 -18.84 -0.91
C ASN A 316 -8.48 -19.01 -0.91
N PRO A 317 -7.80 -18.87 -2.08
CA PRO A 317 -6.37 -19.16 -2.21
C PRO A 317 -5.48 -18.19 -1.45
N TRP A 318 -5.99 -17.04 -1.05
CA TRP A 318 -5.24 -15.97 -0.39
C TRP A 318 -5.28 -16.03 1.14
N PHE A 319 -5.98 -17.01 1.72
CA PHE A 319 -6.26 -17.07 3.16
C PHE A 319 -6.88 -15.79 3.70
N SER A 320 -7.56 -15.03 2.82
CA SER A 320 -8.27 -13.84 3.24
C SER A 320 -9.40 -14.22 4.19
N ASN A 321 -9.39 -13.60 5.36
CA ASN A 321 -10.47 -13.77 6.33
C ASN A 321 -11.64 -12.87 5.93
N VAL A 322 -12.67 -13.45 5.30
CA VAL A 322 -13.82 -12.72 4.76
C VAL A 322 -14.79 -12.38 5.90
N ARG A 323 -14.44 -11.35 6.65
CA ARG A 323 -15.27 -10.76 7.71
C ARG A 323 -15.81 -9.42 7.23
N PHE A 324 -17.04 -9.40 6.72
CA PHE A 324 -17.62 -8.19 6.18
C PHE A 324 -17.79 -7.10 7.23
N GLY A 325 -17.42 -5.88 6.86
CA GLY A 325 -17.64 -4.64 7.59
C GLY A 325 -18.84 -3.87 7.07
N ALA A 326 -18.98 -3.80 5.74
CA ALA A 326 -20.09 -3.13 5.08
C ALA A 326 -20.33 -3.71 3.69
N PHE A 327 -21.49 -3.39 3.10
CA PHE A 327 -21.83 -3.72 1.73
C PHE A 327 -22.81 -2.71 1.16
N ASP A 328 -22.83 -2.59 -0.18
CA ASP A 328 -23.85 -1.85 -0.91
C ASP A 328 -24.14 -2.55 -2.25
N PHE A 329 -25.33 -2.35 -2.80
CA PHE A 329 -25.73 -2.92 -4.09
C PHE A 329 -25.48 -1.94 -5.21
N PHE A 330 -25.02 -2.44 -6.37
CA PHE A 330 -25.04 -1.68 -7.61
C PHE A 330 -26.47 -1.41 -8.08
N GLU A 331 -26.66 -0.40 -8.90
CA GLU A 331 -27.99 -0.02 -9.41
C GLU A 331 -28.71 -1.16 -10.17
N ASP A 332 -27.95 -2.11 -10.74
CA ASP A 332 -28.52 -3.27 -11.43
C ASP A 332 -29.23 -4.25 -10.49
N GLY A 333 -29.00 -4.14 -9.17
CA GLY A 333 -29.57 -5.01 -8.14
C GLY A 333 -29.09 -6.47 -8.18
N THR A 334 -28.20 -6.82 -9.11
CA THR A 334 -27.68 -8.17 -9.33
C THR A 334 -26.31 -8.39 -8.72
N ARG A 335 -25.63 -7.29 -8.39
CA ARG A 335 -24.28 -7.25 -7.83
C ARG A 335 -24.21 -6.43 -6.56
N ALA A 336 -23.28 -6.79 -5.70
CA ALA A 336 -22.93 -6.02 -4.50
C ALA A 336 -21.42 -5.91 -4.34
N ALA A 337 -20.96 -4.79 -3.78
CA ALA A 337 -19.62 -4.67 -3.25
C ALA A 337 -19.65 -4.86 -1.73
N CYS A 338 -18.70 -5.62 -1.21
CA CYS A 338 -18.58 -5.96 0.20
C CYS A 338 -17.17 -5.65 0.70
N SER A 339 -17.01 -4.82 1.73
CA SER A 339 -15.73 -4.57 2.37
C SER A 339 -15.52 -5.48 3.57
N THR A 340 -14.27 -5.82 3.87
CA THR A 340 -13.91 -6.66 5.01
C THR A 340 -13.14 -5.88 6.06
N TRP A 341 -13.19 -6.35 7.30
CA TRP A 341 -12.35 -5.85 8.39
C TRP A 341 -10.86 -5.80 8.00
N ASN A 342 -10.40 -6.81 7.25
CA ASN A 342 -8.99 -6.95 6.91
C ASN A 342 -8.55 -6.11 5.70
N GLY A 343 -9.44 -5.23 5.20
CA GLY A 343 -9.11 -4.29 4.14
C GLY A 343 -9.27 -4.79 2.72
N ASP A 344 -10.01 -5.88 2.51
CA ASP A 344 -10.40 -6.32 1.17
C ASP A 344 -11.75 -5.71 0.75
N VAL A 345 -11.93 -5.57 -0.56
CA VAL A 345 -13.24 -5.35 -1.17
C VAL A 345 -13.50 -6.49 -2.14
N TRP A 346 -14.69 -7.09 -2.02
CA TRP A 346 -15.15 -8.18 -2.87
C TRP A 346 -16.38 -7.75 -3.66
N ILE A 347 -16.46 -8.17 -4.92
CA ILE A 347 -17.68 -8.04 -5.74
C ILE A 347 -18.37 -9.39 -5.76
N ALA A 348 -19.63 -9.40 -5.33
CA ALA A 348 -20.53 -10.54 -5.44
C ALA A 348 -21.46 -10.33 -6.62
N GLU A 349 -21.67 -11.35 -7.45
CA GLU A 349 -22.57 -11.32 -8.61
C GLU A 349 -23.51 -12.52 -8.59
N GLY A 350 -24.68 -12.40 -9.25
CA GLY A 350 -25.70 -13.43 -9.29
C GLY A 350 -26.63 -13.41 -8.07
N LEU A 351 -26.90 -12.19 -7.56
CA LEU A 351 -27.72 -11.99 -6.35
C LEU A 351 -29.22 -11.86 -6.63
N ASP A 352 -29.64 -11.87 -7.89
CA ASP A 352 -31.02 -11.63 -8.35
C ASP A 352 -31.79 -12.90 -8.73
N GLY A 353 -31.14 -14.06 -8.64
CA GLY A 353 -31.69 -15.33 -9.11
C GLY A 353 -32.05 -16.30 -8.01
N ASP A 354 -31.90 -17.58 -8.31
CA ASP A 354 -32.14 -18.70 -7.38
C ASP A 354 -30.98 -18.93 -6.40
N LEU A 355 -29.94 -18.13 -6.49
CA LEU A 355 -28.70 -18.19 -5.70
C LEU A 355 -27.92 -19.51 -5.85
N GLU A 356 -28.26 -20.33 -6.88
CA GLU A 356 -27.53 -21.58 -7.14
C GLU A 356 -26.05 -21.34 -7.49
N LYS A 357 -25.72 -20.13 -7.98
CA LYS A 357 -24.37 -19.73 -8.32
C LYS A 357 -24.17 -18.25 -8.00
N VAL A 358 -23.46 -17.96 -6.91
CA VAL A 358 -22.97 -16.63 -6.56
C VAL A 358 -21.48 -16.60 -6.80
N THR A 359 -20.99 -15.67 -7.64
CA THR A 359 -19.57 -15.52 -7.95
C THR A 359 -18.97 -14.39 -7.12
N TRP A 360 -17.70 -14.54 -6.75
CA TRP A 360 -16.95 -13.61 -5.93
C TRP A 360 -15.62 -13.26 -6.59
N LYS A 361 -15.39 -11.99 -6.82
CA LYS A 361 -14.11 -11.44 -7.30
C LYS A 361 -13.48 -10.56 -6.21
N ARG A 362 -12.21 -10.80 -5.87
CA ARG A 362 -11.45 -9.91 -5.01
C ARG A 362 -11.08 -8.66 -5.81
N TYR A 363 -11.71 -7.54 -5.49
CA TYR A 363 -11.62 -6.29 -6.25
C TYR A 363 -10.50 -5.37 -5.75
N ALA A 364 -10.29 -5.32 -4.43
CA ALA A 364 -9.26 -4.50 -3.79
C ALA A 364 -8.74 -5.17 -2.53
N SER A 365 -7.54 -4.78 -2.08
CA SER A 365 -6.92 -5.26 -0.85
C SER A 365 -6.05 -4.19 -0.20
N GLY A 366 -5.59 -4.43 1.02
CA GLY A 366 -4.61 -3.58 1.70
C GLY A 366 -5.18 -2.32 2.35
N LEU A 367 -6.49 -2.13 2.37
CA LEU A 367 -7.16 -1.00 3.02
C LEU A 367 -7.15 -1.13 4.55
N PHE A 368 -7.34 -0.01 5.25
CA PHE A 368 -7.28 0.04 6.71
C PHE A 368 -8.65 -0.16 7.36
N GLN A 369 -8.98 -1.40 7.78
CA GLN A 369 -10.18 -1.72 8.57
C GLN A 369 -11.46 -1.08 8.01
N THR A 370 -11.87 -1.48 6.80
CA THR A 370 -12.98 -0.89 6.07
C THR A 370 -14.33 -1.38 6.60
N LEU A 371 -14.96 -0.57 7.47
CA LEU A 371 -16.25 -0.84 8.10
C LEU A 371 -17.38 0.03 7.55
N GLY A 372 -17.16 0.75 6.47
CA GLY A 372 -18.15 1.49 5.72
C GLY A 372 -17.91 1.33 4.22
N LEU A 373 -19.00 1.25 3.45
CA LEU A 373 -18.94 1.17 1.99
C LEU A 373 -20.20 1.79 1.40
N LYS A 374 -20.01 2.60 0.33
CA LYS A 374 -21.10 3.16 -0.47
C LYS A 374 -20.74 3.10 -1.95
N ILE A 375 -21.73 2.83 -2.78
CA ILE A 375 -21.62 2.94 -4.23
C ILE A 375 -22.35 4.19 -4.69
N VAL A 376 -21.61 5.07 -5.36
CA VAL A 376 -22.18 6.31 -5.93
C VAL A 376 -21.81 6.35 -7.42
N ASP A 377 -22.83 6.42 -8.29
CA ASP A 377 -22.65 6.42 -9.75
C ASP A 377 -21.77 5.26 -10.26
N GLY A 378 -21.92 4.07 -9.67
CA GLY A 378 -21.17 2.89 -10.02
C GLY A 378 -19.75 2.82 -9.46
N VAL A 379 -19.29 3.84 -8.74
CA VAL A 379 -17.95 3.91 -8.12
C VAL A 379 -18.03 3.53 -6.66
N ILE A 380 -17.11 2.68 -6.21
CA ILE A 380 -17.06 2.19 -4.83
C ILE A 380 -16.26 3.17 -3.96
N TYR A 381 -16.89 3.60 -2.86
CA TYR A 381 -16.25 4.33 -1.78
C TYR A 381 -16.20 3.46 -0.54
N THR A 382 -15.05 3.44 0.14
CA THR A 382 -14.90 2.73 1.41
C THR A 382 -14.50 3.70 2.50
N GLN A 383 -15.13 3.58 3.69
CA GLN A 383 -14.68 4.25 4.89
C GLN A 383 -13.73 3.34 5.64
N GLY A 384 -12.45 3.65 5.54
CA GLY A 384 -11.40 3.07 6.36
C GLY A 384 -11.29 3.79 7.71
N ARG A 385 -10.43 3.27 8.57
CA ARG A 385 -10.09 3.96 9.81
C ARG A 385 -9.34 5.26 9.56
N ASP A 386 -8.57 5.32 8.47
CA ASP A 386 -7.65 6.40 8.07
C ASP A 386 -8.30 7.45 7.16
N GLN A 387 -9.20 7.02 6.27
CA GLN A 387 -9.72 7.87 5.20
C GLN A 387 -10.97 7.31 4.54
N ILE A 388 -11.65 8.13 3.75
CA ILE A 388 -12.56 7.69 2.70
C ILE A 388 -11.73 7.46 1.44
N THR A 389 -11.73 6.23 0.94
CA THR A 389 -11.03 5.85 -0.29
C THR A 389 -12.04 5.64 -1.41
N ARG A 390 -11.81 6.25 -2.56
CA ARG A 390 -12.55 6.00 -3.79
C ARG A 390 -11.75 5.05 -4.67
N LEU A 391 -12.34 3.92 -5.05
CA LEU A 391 -11.67 2.86 -5.77
C LEU A 391 -12.02 2.93 -7.27
N HIS A 392 -11.00 2.94 -8.11
CA HIS A 392 -11.15 3.00 -9.56
C HIS A 392 -10.49 1.78 -10.21
N ASP A 393 -11.25 1.08 -11.03
CA ASP A 393 -10.77 0.13 -12.03
C ASP A 393 -10.54 0.92 -13.32
N LEU A 394 -9.29 1.22 -13.64
CA LEU A 394 -8.92 2.12 -14.74
C LEU A 394 -8.85 1.41 -16.09
N ASN A 395 -8.67 0.10 -16.09
CA ASN A 395 -8.48 -0.72 -17.28
C ASN A 395 -9.65 -1.67 -17.55
N GLY A 396 -10.59 -1.81 -16.60
CA GLY A 396 -11.80 -2.63 -16.73
C GLY A 396 -11.57 -4.13 -16.54
N ASP A 397 -10.55 -4.53 -15.76
CA ASP A 397 -10.23 -5.94 -15.50
C ASP A 397 -10.92 -6.53 -14.26
N GLY A 398 -11.69 -5.70 -13.54
CA GLY A 398 -12.42 -6.09 -12.34
C GLY A 398 -11.58 -6.00 -11.06
N GLU A 399 -10.48 -5.25 -11.08
CA GLU A 399 -9.66 -4.94 -9.91
C GLU A 399 -9.37 -3.44 -9.81
N ALA A 400 -9.26 -2.91 -8.60
CA ALA A 400 -8.94 -1.52 -8.40
C ALA A 400 -7.46 -1.23 -8.72
N ASP A 401 -7.24 -0.23 -9.58
CA ASP A 401 -5.92 0.27 -9.96
C ASP A 401 -5.55 1.56 -9.23
N TYR A 402 -6.53 2.39 -8.89
CA TYR A 402 -6.32 3.65 -8.19
C TYR A 402 -7.15 3.73 -6.92
N TYR A 403 -6.46 3.80 -5.82
CA TYR A 403 -6.98 3.98 -4.47
C TYR A 403 -6.89 5.48 -4.15
N GLU A 404 -7.89 6.23 -4.62
CA GLU A 404 -7.90 7.69 -4.45
C GLU A 404 -8.23 8.06 -3.00
N CYS A 405 -7.39 8.86 -2.38
CA CYS A 405 -7.70 9.50 -1.11
C CYS A 405 -8.76 10.58 -1.34
N PHE A 406 -10.03 10.22 -1.17
CA PHE A 406 -11.13 11.17 -1.31
C PHE A 406 -11.14 12.18 -0.15
N ASN A 407 -11.00 11.71 1.09
CA ASN A 407 -10.84 12.53 2.28
C ASN A 407 -10.08 11.78 3.38
N ASN A 408 -9.06 12.42 3.96
CA ASN A 408 -8.27 11.90 5.07
C ASN A 408 -8.23 12.83 6.30
N ASP A 409 -9.20 13.73 6.45
CA ASP A 409 -9.24 14.70 7.55
C ASP A 409 -9.52 14.04 8.91
N VAL A 410 -10.09 12.82 8.91
CA VAL A 410 -10.34 12.08 10.14
C VAL A 410 -9.06 11.91 10.94
N LYS A 411 -9.06 12.35 12.20
CA LYS A 411 -7.92 12.14 13.10
C LYS A 411 -8.08 10.82 13.83
N ILE A 412 -7.00 10.08 13.96
CA ILE A 412 -6.95 8.80 14.68
C ILE A 412 -5.84 8.80 15.72
N THR A 413 -5.95 7.88 16.66
CA THR A 413 -4.93 7.61 17.68
C THR A 413 -4.42 6.18 17.54
N GLU A 414 -3.51 5.76 18.40
CA GLU A 414 -3.07 4.36 18.51
C GLU A 414 -4.14 3.43 19.11
N GLY A 415 -5.27 3.97 19.58
CA GLY A 415 -6.34 3.22 20.21
C GLY A 415 -7.04 2.29 19.22
N PHE A 416 -6.84 0.99 19.34
CA PHE A 416 -7.32 -0.01 18.37
C PHE A 416 -8.85 -0.18 18.27
N HIS A 417 -9.63 0.36 19.21
CA HIS A 417 -11.10 0.40 19.15
C HIS A 417 -11.66 1.69 18.54
N GLU A 418 -10.83 2.52 17.96
CA GLU A 418 -11.22 3.77 17.32
C GLU A 418 -11.62 3.52 15.85
N PHE A 419 -12.76 2.84 15.67
CA PHE A 419 -13.25 2.47 14.35
C PHE A 419 -14.07 3.59 13.72
N SER A 420 -14.08 3.63 12.39
CA SER A 420 -15.05 4.39 11.60
C SER A 420 -16.05 3.42 10.97
N PHE A 421 -17.33 3.67 11.18
CA PHE A 421 -18.41 2.77 10.79
C PHE A 421 -19.31 3.43 9.77
N ASP A 422 -19.83 2.58 8.90
CA ASP A 422 -20.83 2.95 7.92
C ASP A 422 -20.34 4.01 6.93
N LEU A 423 -21.05 4.23 5.87
CA LEU A 423 -20.83 5.33 4.93
C LEU A 423 -22.10 5.56 4.16
N GLU A 424 -22.75 6.70 4.40
CA GLU A 424 -23.98 7.08 3.74
C GLU A 424 -23.83 8.41 2.99
N THR A 425 -24.72 8.64 2.04
CA THR A 425 -24.75 9.88 1.27
C THR A 425 -26.13 10.51 1.30
N ASP A 426 -26.19 11.86 1.25
CA ASP A 426 -27.41 12.59 1.01
C ASP A 426 -27.59 12.93 -0.49
N SER A 427 -28.72 13.56 -0.80
CA SER A 427 -29.04 13.99 -2.16
C SER A 427 -28.15 15.12 -2.71
N GLU A 428 -27.34 15.74 -1.87
CA GLU A 428 -26.37 16.78 -2.24
C GLU A 428 -24.97 16.21 -2.48
N GLY A 429 -24.77 14.91 -2.24
CA GLY A 429 -23.50 14.20 -2.41
C GLY A 429 -22.56 14.34 -1.21
N ASN A 430 -23.07 14.74 -0.05
CA ASN A 430 -22.27 14.74 1.18
C ASN A 430 -22.18 13.32 1.74
N PHE A 431 -21.01 12.97 2.29
CA PHE A 431 -20.77 11.69 2.94
C PHE A 431 -20.88 11.82 4.46
N TYR A 432 -21.50 10.81 5.09
CA TYR A 432 -21.71 10.71 6.53
C TYR A 432 -21.20 9.36 7.03
N PHE A 433 -20.45 9.36 8.13
CA PHE A 433 -20.02 8.16 8.81
C PHE A 433 -19.98 8.36 10.33
N SER A 434 -19.95 7.28 11.08
CA SER A 434 -19.84 7.31 12.54
C SER A 434 -18.41 6.94 12.94
N LYS A 435 -17.83 7.70 13.89
CA LYS A 435 -16.55 7.38 14.48
C LYS A 435 -16.70 6.91 15.92
N GLY A 436 -16.15 5.73 16.22
CA GLY A 436 -16.05 5.21 17.59
C GLY A 436 -15.03 5.98 18.40
N MET A 437 -15.18 5.97 19.71
CA MET A 437 -14.18 6.55 20.62
C MET A 437 -13.06 5.56 20.89
N PRO A 438 -11.80 6.01 21.06
CA PRO A 438 -10.72 5.14 21.47
C PRO A 438 -11.00 4.57 22.86
N VAL A 439 -10.81 3.25 22.99
CA VAL A 439 -10.90 2.55 24.26
C VAL A 439 -9.50 2.08 24.62
N GLN A 440 -8.92 2.66 25.67
CA GLN A 440 -7.67 2.14 26.22
C GLN A 440 -7.94 0.93 27.13
N ALA A 441 -7.00 0.01 27.21
CA ALA A 441 -7.09 -1.18 28.06
C ALA A 441 -7.38 -0.76 29.52
N GLY A 442 -8.56 -1.16 30.02
CA GLY A 442 -8.99 -0.88 31.40
C GLY A 442 -9.68 0.45 31.65
N GLY A 443 -9.95 1.27 30.63
CA GLY A 443 -10.62 2.55 30.81
C GLY A 443 -11.14 3.15 29.48
N ARG A 444 -12.16 4.00 29.60
CA ARG A 444 -12.56 4.87 28.48
C ARG A 444 -11.60 6.06 28.47
N GLY A 445 -10.62 6.02 27.58
CA GLY A 445 -9.77 7.18 27.33
C GLY A 445 -10.54 8.24 26.54
N PHE A 446 -10.51 9.47 27.02
CA PHE A 446 -10.89 10.61 26.20
C PHE A 446 -9.72 10.93 25.26
N SER A 447 -9.90 10.78 23.96
CA SER A 447 -8.91 11.28 23.03
C SER A 447 -9.23 12.75 22.72
N PRO A 448 -8.31 13.67 22.97
CA PRO A 448 -8.48 15.07 22.57
C PRO A 448 -8.51 15.25 21.03
N TRP A 449 -8.28 14.18 20.27
CA TRP A 449 -8.17 14.16 18.80
C TRP A 449 -9.45 13.73 18.08
N THR A 450 -10.56 13.54 18.80
CA THR A 450 -11.83 13.07 18.21
C THR A 450 -12.78 14.19 17.79
N GLU A 451 -12.29 15.38 17.51
CA GLU A 451 -13.10 16.46 16.93
C GLU A 451 -13.23 16.31 15.43
#